data_c07dbf40e0eff5745eda73d8fccf13e7
#
_entry.id   c07dbf40e0eff5745eda73d8fccf13e7
#
_cell.length_a   1.000
_cell.length_b   1.000
_cell.length_c   1.000
_cell.angle_alpha   90.00
_cell.angle_beta   90.00
_cell.angle_gamma   90.00
#
_symmetry.space_group_name_H-M   'P 1'
#
loop_
_entity.id
_entity.type
_entity.pdbx_description
1 polymer ?
#
loop_
_entity_poly.entity_id
_entity_poly.type
_entity_poly.pdbx_seq_one_letter_code
_entity_poly.pdbx_strand_id
1 'polypeptide(L)'
;KPNGKHSANTANVKRYIDFAAANGFDAVLVEGWNEGWEDWFGNSKDYVFDFVTPYPDFDVKEVHRYAASKGIKMMMHHETSASVRNYERHMDKAYQFMVDNGYNSVKSGYVGNIIPRGEHHYGQWMNNHYLYAVTKAADYKIMVNAHEATRPTGICRTYPNLIGNESARGTEYESFGGNKVYHTTILPFTRLVGGPMDYTPGIFETHCNKMNPANNSQVRSTIARQLALYVTMYSPLQMAADIPENYERFMDAFQFIKDVAIDWDETNYLEAEPGEYITIARKAKGTGDWYVGCTAGENGHTSKLVFDFLTPGKQYIATVYADAKDADWKENPQAYTIKKGILTNKSKLNLRAANGGGYAISIKEVKDKAEVKGLKKF
;
A
#
# COMPACT_ATOMS: atom_id res chain seq x y z
N LYS A 1 -27.58 15.74 -4.43
CA LYS A 1 -27.67 15.76 -2.95
C LYS A 1 -27.10 14.44 -2.42
N PRO A 2 -26.36 14.46 -1.30
CA PRO A 2 -25.88 13.23 -0.69
C PRO A 2 -27.05 12.33 -0.30
N ASN A 3 -26.89 11.03 -0.50
CA ASN A 3 -27.91 10.01 -0.15
C ASN A 3 -27.50 9.17 1.06
N GLY A 4 -26.39 9.52 1.73
CA GLY A 4 -25.87 8.86 2.91
C GLY A 4 -25.09 7.57 2.66
N LYS A 5 -24.67 7.32 1.42
CA LYS A 5 -23.88 6.10 1.08
C LYS A 5 -22.38 6.30 1.25
N HIS A 6 -21.88 7.55 1.28
CA HIS A 6 -20.46 7.78 1.53
C HIS A 6 -20.16 7.70 3.03
N SER A 7 -18.96 7.27 3.37
CA SER A 7 -18.47 7.20 4.75
C SER A 7 -17.45 8.29 5.10
N ALA A 8 -17.04 9.07 4.11
CA ALA A 8 -16.08 10.16 4.24
C ALA A 8 -16.75 11.43 4.82
N ASN A 9 -17.14 11.38 6.09
CA ASN A 9 -17.60 12.54 6.86
C ASN A 9 -16.55 12.96 7.88
N THR A 10 -16.63 14.20 8.35
CA THR A 10 -15.65 14.80 9.26
C THR A 10 -15.40 13.96 10.52
N ALA A 11 -16.46 13.42 11.12
CA ALA A 11 -16.35 12.64 12.36
C ALA A 11 -15.60 11.31 12.13
N ASN A 12 -15.96 10.59 11.07
CA ASN A 12 -15.31 9.32 10.72
C ASN A 12 -13.84 9.54 10.35
N VAL A 13 -13.53 10.57 9.56
CA VAL A 13 -12.15 10.87 9.16
C VAL A 13 -11.28 11.23 10.36
N LYS A 14 -11.80 11.97 11.34
CA LYS A 14 -11.07 12.23 12.60
C LYS A 14 -10.70 10.95 13.33
N ARG A 15 -11.55 9.94 13.34
CA ARG A 15 -11.25 8.62 13.92
C ARG A 15 -10.05 7.94 13.22
N TYR A 16 -9.99 8.02 11.88
CA TYR A 16 -8.83 7.51 11.13
C TYR A 16 -7.56 8.33 11.40
N ILE A 17 -7.68 9.64 11.55
CA ILE A 17 -6.55 10.51 11.92
C ILE A 17 -6.01 10.14 13.32
N ASP A 18 -6.89 9.90 14.30
CA ASP A 18 -6.49 9.48 15.64
C ASP A 18 -5.78 8.12 15.61
N PHE A 19 -6.28 7.16 14.84
CA PHE A 19 -5.62 5.87 14.66
C PHE A 19 -4.26 6.01 13.99
N ALA A 20 -4.16 6.82 12.94
CA ALA A 20 -2.90 7.09 12.24
C ALA A 20 -1.86 7.72 13.18
N ALA A 21 -2.26 8.73 13.95
CA ALA A 21 -1.37 9.41 14.91
C ALA A 21 -0.90 8.46 16.03
N ALA A 22 -1.80 7.63 16.57
CA ALA A 22 -1.47 6.66 17.62
C ALA A 22 -0.51 5.54 17.14
N ASN A 23 -0.45 5.29 15.83
CA ASN A 23 0.31 4.21 15.23
C ASN A 23 1.50 4.67 14.37
N GLY A 24 1.83 5.96 14.35
CA GLY A 24 3.02 6.50 13.70
C GLY A 24 2.94 6.58 12.17
N PHE A 25 1.73 6.70 11.61
CA PHE A 25 1.55 6.96 10.19
C PHE A 25 1.77 8.44 9.86
N ASP A 26 2.17 8.70 8.61
CA ASP A 26 2.44 10.06 8.12
C ASP A 26 1.18 10.77 7.62
N ALA A 27 0.23 10.01 7.05
CA ALA A 27 -0.93 10.59 6.37
C ALA A 27 -2.18 9.70 6.41
N VAL A 28 -3.32 10.32 6.14
CA VAL A 28 -4.60 9.64 5.85
C VAL A 28 -5.08 10.06 4.47
N LEU A 29 -5.41 9.07 3.63
CA LEU A 29 -6.11 9.26 2.36
C LEU A 29 -7.62 9.18 2.60
N VAL A 30 -8.39 10.10 2.01
CA VAL A 30 -9.85 10.10 2.10
C VAL A 30 -10.45 10.01 0.71
N GLU A 31 -11.02 8.88 0.37
CA GLU A 31 -11.83 8.70 -0.84
C GLU A 31 -13.30 9.04 -0.56
N GLY A 32 -14.03 9.52 -1.57
CA GLY A 32 -15.45 9.80 -1.44
C GLY A 32 -15.82 11.06 -0.68
N TRP A 33 -14.90 12.02 -0.55
CA TRP A 33 -15.09 13.26 0.21
C TRP A 33 -15.97 14.30 -0.51
N ASN A 34 -16.05 14.24 -1.85
CA ASN A 34 -16.66 15.27 -2.68
C ASN A 34 -17.95 14.82 -3.39
N GLU A 35 -18.80 15.77 -3.71
CA GLU A 35 -20.03 15.53 -4.44
C GLU A 35 -19.77 14.81 -5.76
N GLY A 36 -20.67 13.91 -6.16
CA GLY A 36 -20.53 13.01 -7.28
C GLY A 36 -20.14 11.57 -6.92
N TRP A 37 -19.47 11.36 -5.78
CA TRP A 37 -18.99 10.03 -5.36
C TRP A 37 -20.09 8.97 -5.25
N GLU A 38 -21.27 9.33 -4.79
CA GLU A 38 -22.36 8.38 -4.60
C GLU A 38 -23.06 7.95 -5.91
N ASP A 39 -22.75 8.58 -7.05
CA ASP A 39 -23.48 8.41 -8.30
C ASP A 39 -22.59 8.28 -9.56
N TRP A 40 -21.28 8.09 -9.38
CA TRP A 40 -20.37 8.01 -10.54
C TRP A 40 -20.13 6.59 -11.05
N PHE A 41 -20.03 5.63 -10.13
CA PHE A 41 -19.59 4.28 -10.47
C PHE A 41 -20.56 3.57 -11.41
N GLY A 42 -20.01 3.01 -12.50
CA GLY A 42 -20.78 2.27 -13.52
C GLY A 42 -21.66 3.11 -14.45
N ASN A 43 -21.74 4.43 -14.23
CA ASN A 43 -22.64 5.30 -15.01
C ASN A 43 -21.99 5.93 -16.23
N SER A 44 -20.67 5.80 -16.41
CA SER A 44 -19.89 6.41 -17.53
C SER A 44 -20.28 7.87 -17.80
N LYS A 45 -20.42 8.66 -16.71
CA LYS A 45 -20.85 10.05 -16.77
C LYS A 45 -19.66 10.97 -17.02
N ASP A 46 -19.81 11.86 -18.00
CA ASP A 46 -18.97 13.04 -18.09
C ASP A 46 -19.40 14.08 -17.05
N TYR A 47 -18.50 14.95 -16.60
CA TYR A 47 -18.75 16.08 -15.68
C TYR A 47 -19.35 15.70 -14.31
N VAL A 48 -19.06 14.51 -13.79
CA VAL A 48 -19.55 14.10 -12.46
C VAL A 48 -18.90 14.92 -11.35
N PHE A 49 -17.58 15.10 -11.42
CA PHE A 49 -16.78 15.77 -10.37
C PHE A 49 -16.34 17.18 -10.78
N ASP A 50 -16.35 18.10 -9.82
CA ASP A 50 -15.75 19.43 -9.95
C ASP A 50 -14.45 19.57 -9.11
N PHE A 51 -14.13 18.55 -8.30
CA PHE A 51 -12.92 18.40 -7.49
C PHE A 51 -12.71 19.48 -6.41
N VAL A 52 -13.75 20.25 -6.08
CA VAL A 52 -13.67 21.33 -5.09
C VAL A 52 -14.89 21.42 -4.18
N THR A 53 -15.98 20.70 -4.47
CA THR A 53 -17.20 20.73 -3.67
C THR A 53 -17.27 19.50 -2.76
N PRO A 54 -16.95 19.64 -1.45
CA PRO A 54 -17.10 18.54 -0.51
C PRO A 54 -18.57 18.23 -0.26
N TYR A 55 -18.85 17.01 0.22
CA TYR A 55 -20.16 16.74 0.81
C TYR A 55 -20.40 17.65 2.02
N PRO A 56 -21.66 18.03 2.32
CA PRO A 56 -21.96 18.97 3.41
C PRO A 56 -21.49 18.53 4.81
N ASP A 57 -21.30 17.23 5.02
CA ASP A 57 -20.81 16.63 6.27
C ASP A 57 -19.29 16.40 6.30
N PHE A 58 -18.57 16.80 5.23
CA PHE A 58 -17.13 16.76 5.15
C PHE A 58 -16.52 18.18 5.15
N ASP A 59 -16.06 18.63 6.31
CA ASP A 59 -15.38 19.92 6.45
C ASP A 59 -13.88 19.80 6.16
N VAL A 60 -13.48 20.13 4.92
CA VAL A 60 -12.09 20.04 4.43
C VAL A 60 -11.11 20.80 5.34
N LYS A 61 -11.48 22.00 5.79
CA LYS A 61 -10.60 22.85 6.61
C LYS A 61 -10.44 22.29 8.01
N GLU A 62 -11.54 21.85 8.61
CA GLU A 62 -11.52 21.27 9.96
C GLU A 62 -10.75 19.92 9.97
N VAL A 63 -10.94 19.08 8.97
CA VAL A 63 -10.19 17.82 8.82
C VAL A 63 -8.70 18.10 8.71
N HIS A 64 -8.29 19.05 7.86
CA HIS A 64 -6.87 19.44 7.75
C HIS A 64 -6.33 20.00 9.07
N ARG A 65 -7.05 20.95 9.70
CA ARG A 65 -6.66 21.54 10.99
C ARG A 65 -6.47 20.47 12.07
N TYR A 66 -7.41 19.53 12.15
CA TYR A 66 -7.36 18.43 13.12
C TYR A 66 -6.17 17.51 12.87
N ALA A 67 -5.97 17.08 11.62
CA ALA A 67 -4.83 16.24 11.22
C ALA A 67 -3.49 16.93 11.56
N ALA A 68 -3.34 18.21 11.21
CA ALA A 68 -2.15 18.99 11.50
C ALA A 68 -1.87 19.09 13.02
N SER A 69 -2.93 19.22 13.85
CA SER A 69 -2.78 19.22 15.32
C SER A 69 -2.26 17.90 15.88
N LYS A 70 -2.38 16.82 15.14
CA LYS A 70 -1.90 15.46 15.47
C LYS A 70 -0.59 15.10 14.75
N GLY A 71 -0.04 16.01 13.94
CA GLY A 71 1.14 15.75 13.13
C GLY A 71 0.87 14.88 11.88
N ILE A 72 -0.39 14.69 11.52
CA ILE A 72 -0.81 13.90 10.36
C ILE A 72 -1.08 14.78 9.15
N LYS A 73 -0.65 14.34 7.97
CA LYS A 73 -0.98 14.96 6.68
C LYS A 73 -2.25 14.34 6.10
N MET A 74 -2.91 15.10 5.23
CA MET A 74 -4.06 14.59 4.49
C MET A 74 -3.71 14.43 3.02
N MET A 75 -4.05 13.28 2.44
CA MET A 75 -3.98 13.05 0.99
C MET A 75 -5.38 13.21 0.40
N MET A 76 -5.47 14.02 -0.64
CA MET A 76 -6.71 14.22 -1.40
C MET A 76 -6.94 13.06 -2.35
N HIS A 77 -8.20 12.80 -2.72
CA HIS A 77 -8.58 11.87 -3.77
C HIS A 77 -9.29 12.59 -4.90
N HIS A 78 -8.82 12.41 -6.11
CA HIS A 78 -9.45 12.87 -7.34
C HIS A 78 -9.86 11.65 -8.18
N GLU A 79 -11.05 11.08 -7.93
CA GLU A 79 -11.65 10.15 -8.89
C GLU A 79 -12.18 10.93 -10.09
N THR A 80 -11.81 10.52 -11.28
CA THR A 80 -12.20 11.24 -12.51
C THR A 80 -13.40 10.63 -13.21
N SER A 81 -13.87 9.43 -12.79
CA SER A 81 -14.86 8.63 -13.55
C SER A 81 -14.41 8.40 -15.00
N ALA A 82 -13.09 8.27 -15.20
CA ALA A 82 -12.43 8.21 -16.50
C ALA A 82 -12.74 9.39 -17.46
N SER A 83 -13.37 10.47 -16.97
CA SER A 83 -13.64 11.68 -17.75
C SER A 83 -12.44 12.63 -17.72
N VAL A 84 -11.49 12.36 -18.60
CA VAL A 84 -10.19 13.02 -18.62
C VAL A 84 -10.31 14.51 -19.01
N ARG A 85 -11.14 14.83 -20.00
CA ARG A 85 -11.36 16.24 -20.39
C ARG A 85 -12.00 17.06 -19.28
N ASN A 86 -12.88 16.45 -18.50
CA ASN A 86 -13.46 17.10 -17.34
C ASN A 86 -12.36 17.38 -16.29
N TYR A 87 -11.50 16.40 -16.02
CA TYR A 87 -10.42 16.57 -15.06
C TYR A 87 -9.46 17.68 -15.52
N GLU A 88 -9.01 17.67 -16.78
CA GLU A 88 -8.10 18.70 -17.31
C GLU A 88 -8.67 20.12 -17.22
N ARG A 89 -9.97 20.31 -17.46
CA ARG A 89 -10.61 21.62 -17.31
C ARG A 89 -10.61 22.13 -15.88
N HIS A 90 -10.72 21.23 -14.90
CA HIS A 90 -10.81 21.59 -13.50
C HIS A 90 -9.46 21.55 -12.77
N MET A 91 -8.41 21.05 -13.39
CA MET A 91 -7.16 20.71 -12.73
C MET A 91 -6.51 21.90 -12.03
N ASP A 92 -6.46 23.08 -12.68
CA ASP A 92 -5.94 24.29 -12.02
C ASP A 92 -6.76 24.66 -10.78
N LYS A 93 -8.08 24.64 -10.89
CA LYS A 93 -8.99 24.95 -9.78
C LYS A 93 -8.87 23.90 -8.68
N ALA A 94 -8.77 22.64 -9.04
CA ALA A 94 -8.65 21.52 -8.11
C ALA A 94 -7.33 21.56 -7.32
N TYR A 95 -6.20 21.79 -8.00
CA TYR A 95 -4.90 21.89 -7.35
C TYR A 95 -4.78 23.16 -6.51
N GLN A 96 -5.32 24.29 -6.98
CA GLN A 96 -5.37 25.50 -6.16
C GLN A 96 -6.22 25.29 -4.90
N PHE A 97 -7.36 24.61 -5.01
CA PHE A 97 -8.19 24.24 -3.85
C PHE A 97 -7.41 23.39 -2.83
N MET A 98 -6.60 22.44 -3.31
CA MET A 98 -5.72 21.64 -2.44
C MET A 98 -4.71 22.53 -1.70
N VAL A 99 -4.03 23.42 -2.42
CA VAL A 99 -3.04 24.34 -1.85
C VAL A 99 -3.69 25.24 -0.79
N ASP A 100 -4.84 25.83 -1.10
CA ASP A 100 -5.59 26.74 -0.22
C ASP A 100 -6.07 26.06 1.07
N ASN A 101 -6.23 24.72 1.02
CA ASN A 101 -6.66 23.91 2.17
C ASN A 101 -5.51 23.08 2.79
N GLY A 102 -4.26 23.32 2.38
CA GLY A 102 -3.07 22.71 2.99
C GLY A 102 -2.77 21.27 2.58
N TYR A 103 -3.38 20.78 1.50
CA TYR A 103 -3.12 19.44 0.94
C TYR A 103 -1.99 19.50 -0.08
N ASN A 104 -1.00 18.64 0.04
CA ASN A 104 0.16 18.59 -0.85
C ASN A 104 0.36 17.22 -1.55
N SER A 105 -0.63 16.36 -1.44
CA SER A 105 -0.61 15.05 -2.13
C SER A 105 -2.01 14.64 -2.55
N VAL A 106 -2.09 13.96 -3.69
CA VAL A 106 -3.33 13.48 -4.30
C VAL A 106 -3.18 12.06 -4.82
N LYS A 107 -4.19 11.22 -4.56
CA LYS A 107 -4.44 10.00 -5.33
C LYS A 107 -5.39 10.35 -6.46
N SER A 108 -5.00 10.07 -7.71
CA SER A 108 -5.87 10.22 -8.88
C SER A 108 -6.34 8.87 -9.38
N GLY A 109 -7.62 8.74 -9.74
CA GLY A 109 -8.24 7.53 -10.27
C GLY A 109 -8.92 7.76 -11.62
N TYR A 110 -8.95 6.73 -12.46
CA TYR A 110 -9.54 6.77 -13.81
C TYR A 110 -10.39 5.51 -14.05
N VAL A 111 -11.22 5.16 -13.09
CA VAL A 111 -12.04 3.95 -13.16
C VAL A 111 -13.11 4.06 -14.24
N GLY A 112 -13.19 3.04 -15.09
CA GLY A 112 -14.19 2.95 -16.16
C GLY A 112 -13.61 3.12 -17.55
N ASN A 113 -14.50 3.28 -18.53
CA ASN A 113 -14.09 3.51 -19.91
C ASN A 113 -13.70 4.97 -20.11
N ILE A 114 -12.57 5.22 -20.75
CA ILE A 114 -12.09 6.58 -20.99
C ILE A 114 -13.10 7.43 -21.76
N ILE A 115 -13.30 8.64 -21.30
CA ILE A 115 -14.01 9.71 -22.00
C ILE A 115 -12.97 10.77 -22.37
N PRO A 116 -12.75 11.04 -23.67
CA PRO A 116 -13.60 10.75 -24.83
C PRO A 116 -13.57 9.30 -25.29
N ARG A 117 -14.71 8.86 -25.86
CA ARG A 117 -14.83 7.49 -26.40
C ARG A 117 -13.82 7.26 -27.51
N GLY A 118 -13.29 6.03 -27.55
CA GLY A 118 -12.25 5.60 -28.50
C GLY A 118 -10.83 5.70 -27.95
N GLU A 119 -10.65 6.37 -26.83
CA GLU A 119 -9.39 6.39 -26.11
C GLU A 119 -9.32 5.25 -25.08
N HIS A 120 -8.12 4.81 -24.76
CA HIS A 120 -7.86 3.71 -23.83
C HIS A 120 -6.77 4.08 -22.83
N HIS A 121 -6.82 3.52 -21.59
CA HIS A 121 -5.88 3.79 -20.50
C HIS A 121 -4.41 3.68 -20.91
N TYR A 122 -4.08 2.78 -21.84
CA TYR A 122 -2.70 2.52 -22.27
C TYR A 122 -2.38 3.09 -23.66
N GLY A 123 -3.31 3.90 -24.20
CA GLY A 123 -3.13 4.60 -25.48
C GLY A 123 -2.20 5.80 -25.37
N GLN A 124 -1.67 6.27 -26.50
CA GLN A 124 -0.76 7.42 -26.53
C GLN A 124 -1.41 8.70 -25.98
N TRP A 125 -2.70 8.88 -26.23
CA TRP A 125 -3.45 10.04 -25.76
C TRP A 125 -3.47 10.11 -24.23
N MET A 126 -3.73 8.97 -23.56
CA MET A 126 -3.71 8.86 -22.11
C MET A 126 -2.30 8.98 -21.54
N ASN A 127 -1.27 8.46 -22.21
CA ASN A 127 0.12 8.66 -21.79
C ASN A 127 0.47 10.15 -21.73
N ASN A 128 0.03 10.94 -22.72
CA ASN A 128 0.23 12.39 -22.71
C ASN A 128 -0.53 13.05 -21.54
N HIS A 129 -1.76 12.60 -21.27
CA HIS A 129 -2.53 13.09 -20.13
C HIS A 129 -1.85 12.80 -18.79
N TYR A 130 -1.38 11.56 -18.56
CA TYR A 130 -0.71 11.22 -17.30
C TYR A 130 0.55 12.06 -17.08
N LEU A 131 1.34 12.27 -18.12
CA LEU A 131 2.48 13.17 -18.04
C LEU A 131 2.03 14.61 -17.73
N TYR A 132 1.02 15.11 -18.41
CA TYR A 132 0.46 16.44 -18.16
C TYR A 132 -0.03 16.59 -16.70
N ALA A 133 -0.78 15.61 -16.18
CA ALA A 133 -1.29 15.65 -14.81
C ALA A 133 -0.14 15.69 -13.76
N VAL A 134 0.92 14.91 -13.97
CA VAL A 134 2.09 14.90 -13.07
C VAL A 134 2.87 16.21 -13.13
N THR A 135 3.13 16.74 -14.32
CA THR A 135 3.86 18.00 -14.49
C THR A 135 3.05 19.18 -13.96
N LYS A 136 1.75 19.21 -14.22
CA LYS A 136 0.83 20.22 -13.69
C LYS A 136 0.79 20.21 -12.16
N ALA A 137 0.71 19.02 -11.55
CA ALA A 137 0.77 18.88 -10.09
C ALA A 137 2.09 19.41 -9.52
N ALA A 138 3.22 19.21 -10.21
CA ALA A 138 4.52 19.74 -9.81
C ALA A 138 4.54 21.28 -9.74
N ASP A 139 3.86 21.97 -10.66
CA ASP A 139 3.73 23.43 -10.65
C ASP A 139 3.07 23.92 -9.35
N TYR A 140 2.14 23.13 -8.78
CA TYR A 140 1.47 23.39 -7.51
C TYR A 140 2.17 22.76 -6.31
N LYS A 141 3.34 22.13 -6.49
CA LYS A 141 4.08 21.38 -5.44
C LYS A 141 3.26 20.25 -4.81
N ILE A 142 2.45 19.59 -5.61
CA ILE A 142 1.60 18.46 -5.22
C ILE A 142 2.25 17.15 -5.64
N MET A 143 2.32 16.21 -4.71
CA MET A 143 2.71 14.83 -4.96
C MET A 143 1.54 14.03 -5.51
N VAL A 144 1.81 13.10 -6.42
CA VAL A 144 0.80 12.29 -7.11
C VAL A 144 1.00 10.81 -6.83
N ASN A 145 -0.08 10.12 -6.48
CA ASN A 145 -0.23 8.67 -6.53
C ASN A 145 -1.26 8.35 -7.64
N ALA A 146 -0.80 7.86 -8.79
CA ALA A 146 -1.64 7.65 -9.95
C ALA A 146 -2.15 6.21 -10.04
N HIS A 147 -3.47 6.00 -9.96
CA HIS A 147 -4.14 4.72 -10.19
C HIS A 147 -4.69 4.62 -11.61
N GLU A 148 -4.96 3.41 -12.11
CA GLU A 148 -5.34 3.09 -13.50
C GLU A 148 -4.45 3.76 -14.57
N ALA A 149 -3.28 4.20 -14.18
CA ALA A 149 -2.34 4.93 -15.02
C ALA A 149 -1.49 3.99 -15.90
N THR A 150 -0.72 4.57 -16.79
CA THR A 150 0.26 3.83 -17.58
C THR A 150 1.40 3.30 -16.73
N ARG A 151 2.01 2.21 -17.16
CA ARG A 151 3.18 1.63 -16.51
C ARG A 151 4.32 2.66 -16.44
N PRO A 152 5.10 2.69 -15.35
CA PRO A 152 6.18 3.65 -15.21
C PRO A 152 7.26 3.42 -16.26
N THR A 153 7.78 4.56 -16.76
CA THR A 153 8.85 4.63 -17.76
C THR A 153 10.08 5.36 -17.23
N GLY A 154 10.20 5.48 -15.90
CA GLY A 154 11.25 6.25 -15.25
C GLY A 154 10.89 7.73 -15.03
N ILE A 155 9.67 8.14 -15.35
CA ILE A 155 9.22 9.54 -15.23
C ILE A 155 9.32 10.07 -13.78
N CYS A 156 9.20 9.22 -12.77
CA CYS A 156 9.38 9.56 -11.37
C CYS A 156 10.80 10.03 -11.02
N ARG A 157 11.80 9.77 -11.86
CA ARG A 157 13.16 10.29 -11.70
C ARG A 157 13.29 11.71 -12.22
N THR A 158 12.50 12.09 -13.22
CA THR A 158 12.44 13.45 -13.76
C THR A 158 11.46 14.30 -12.95
N TYR A 159 10.33 13.73 -12.57
CA TYR A 159 9.28 14.36 -11.78
C TYR A 159 9.08 13.59 -10.48
N PRO A 160 9.89 13.84 -9.44
CA PRO A 160 9.87 13.09 -8.18
C PRO A 160 8.60 13.31 -7.34
N ASN A 161 7.74 14.23 -7.74
CA ASN A 161 6.40 14.37 -7.19
C ASN A 161 5.46 13.21 -7.58
N LEU A 162 5.79 12.38 -8.58
CA LEU A 162 5.11 11.10 -8.82
C LEU A 162 5.66 10.07 -7.81
N ILE A 163 5.02 9.99 -6.66
CA ILE A 163 5.45 9.15 -5.53
C ILE A 163 4.82 7.76 -5.51
N GLY A 164 3.69 7.59 -6.18
CA GLY A 164 2.98 6.32 -6.27
C GLY A 164 2.36 6.11 -7.65
N ASN A 165 2.28 4.85 -8.05
CA ASN A 165 1.69 4.46 -9.32
C ASN A 165 1.22 3.01 -9.23
N GLU A 166 -0.08 2.76 -9.41
CA GLU A 166 -0.61 1.40 -9.42
C GLU A 166 -0.21 0.66 -10.72
N SER A 167 -0.78 1.03 -11.85
CA SER A 167 -0.55 0.54 -13.22
C SER A 167 -0.48 -0.98 -13.40
N ALA A 168 -1.06 -1.71 -12.49
CA ALA A 168 -1.36 -3.15 -12.53
C ALA A 168 -2.41 -3.43 -11.44
N ARG A 169 -3.00 -4.61 -11.46
CA ARG A 169 -3.99 -4.97 -10.44
C ARG A 169 -3.38 -4.99 -9.04
N GLY A 170 -3.82 -4.08 -8.18
CA GLY A 170 -3.52 -4.05 -6.75
C GLY A 170 -4.50 -4.87 -5.92
N THR A 171 -4.49 -4.65 -4.60
CA THR A 171 -5.37 -5.34 -3.65
C THR A 171 -6.86 -5.08 -3.92
N GLU A 172 -7.21 -3.92 -4.46
CA GLU A 172 -8.59 -3.56 -4.79
C GLU A 172 -9.29 -4.64 -5.63
N TYR A 173 -8.60 -5.26 -6.58
CA TYR A 173 -9.15 -6.31 -7.43
C TYR A 173 -9.56 -7.59 -6.69
N GLU A 174 -9.11 -7.78 -5.46
CA GLU A 174 -9.55 -8.91 -4.64
C GLU A 174 -11.05 -8.82 -4.32
N SER A 175 -11.62 -7.62 -4.26
CA SER A 175 -13.05 -7.40 -4.03
C SER A 175 -13.93 -7.66 -5.26
N PHE A 176 -13.34 -7.83 -6.45
CA PHE A 176 -14.03 -8.06 -7.73
C PHE A 176 -13.80 -9.47 -8.31
N GLY A 177 -13.61 -10.47 -7.48
CA GLY A 177 -13.34 -11.85 -7.92
C GLY A 177 -11.87 -12.24 -7.87
N GLY A 178 -11.02 -11.33 -7.47
CA GLY A 178 -9.67 -11.57 -7.02
C GLY A 178 -8.60 -11.63 -8.11
N ASN A 179 -7.37 -11.43 -7.65
CA ASN A 179 -6.17 -11.81 -8.36
C ASN A 179 -5.91 -13.31 -8.17
N LYS A 180 -5.13 -13.92 -9.05
CA LYS A 180 -4.64 -15.27 -8.79
C LYS A 180 -3.67 -15.26 -7.59
N VAL A 181 -3.59 -16.37 -6.88
CA VAL A 181 -2.71 -16.50 -5.69
C VAL A 181 -1.26 -16.15 -6.01
N TYR A 182 -0.78 -16.53 -7.20
CA TYR A 182 0.57 -16.24 -7.67
C TYR A 182 0.80 -14.79 -8.15
N HIS A 183 -0.21 -13.93 -8.18
CA HIS A 183 -0.09 -12.59 -8.76
C HIS A 183 1.06 -11.78 -8.14
N THR A 184 1.20 -11.79 -6.82
CA THR A 184 2.26 -11.06 -6.12
C THR A 184 3.65 -11.69 -6.23
N THR A 185 3.75 -12.91 -6.77
CA THR A 185 5.03 -13.54 -7.11
C THR A 185 5.46 -13.29 -8.56
N ILE A 186 4.60 -12.62 -9.36
CA ILE A 186 4.91 -12.21 -10.75
C ILE A 186 5.23 -10.72 -10.83
N LEU A 187 4.53 -9.87 -10.09
CA LEU A 187 4.68 -8.41 -10.16
C LEU A 187 6.13 -7.93 -9.95
N PRO A 188 6.94 -8.49 -9.03
CA PRO A 188 8.34 -8.11 -8.87
C PRO A 188 9.20 -8.30 -10.12
N PHE A 189 8.85 -9.26 -10.99
CA PHE A 189 9.59 -9.57 -12.22
C PHE A 189 9.03 -8.85 -13.46
N THR A 190 7.90 -8.22 -13.34
CA THR A 190 7.19 -7.59 -14.47
C THR A 190 6.90 -6.11 -14.20
N ARG A 191 5.86 -5.81 -13.43
CA ARG A 191 5.41 -4.44 -13.17
C ARG A 191 6.46 -3.60 -12.44
N LEU A 192 7.12 -4.16 -11.41
CA LEU A 192 8.09 -3.45 -10.59
C LEU A 192 9.44 -3.22 -11.28
N VAL A 193 9.71 -3.89 -12.38
CA VAL A 193 10.91 -3.61 -13.20
C VAL A 193 10.90 -2.19 -13.75
N GLY A 194 9.70 -1.64 -14.04
CA GLY A 194 9.54 -0.28 -14.51
C GLY A 194 9.61 0.80 -13.42
N GLY A 195 9.51 0.42 -12.15
CA GLY A 195 9.51 1.35 -11.02
C GLY A 195 8.54 0.94 -9.89
N PRO A 196 8.41 1.77 -8.85
CA PRO A 196 7.59 1.48 -7.68
C PRO A 196 6.11 1.25 -8.04
N MET A 197 5.43 0.46 -7.21
CA MET A 197 4.00 0.19 -7.37
C MET A 197 3.26 0.42 -6.06
N ASP A 198 2.18 1.22 -6.12
CA ASP A 198 1.18 1.24 -5.05
C ASP A 198 0.27 0.01 -5.17
N TYR A 199 0.65 -1.05 -4.45
CA TYR A 199 -0.11 -2.30 -4.42
C TYR A 199 -1.27 -2.27 -3.42
N THR A 200 -1.27 -1.31 -2.49
CA THR A 200 -2.22 -1.18 -1.38
C THR A 200 -2.27 -2.44 -0.48
N PRO A 201 -1.13 -2.85 0.14
CA PRO A 201 -1.06 -4.03 1.00
C PRO A 201 -1.68 -3.79 2.38
N GLY A 202 -1.75 -4.86 3.19
CA GLY A 202 -2.05 -4.77 4.61
C GLY A 202 -3.48 -5.16 4.97
N ILE A 203 -4.20 -5.88 4.13
CA ILE A 203 -5.54 -6.38 4.46
C ILE A 203 -5.42 -7.57 5.42
N PHE A 204 -5.97 -7.43 6.63
CA PHE A 204 -6.01 -8.47 7.67
C PHE A 204 -7.35 -9.20 7.72
N GLU A 205 -8.46 -8.50 7.41
CA GLU A 205 -9.74 -9.17 7.19
C GLU A 205 -9.86 -9.59 5.73
N THR A 206 -9.58 -10.85 5.46
CA THR A 206 -9.49 -11.36 4.09
C THR A 206 -10.84 -11.64 3.44
N HIS A 207 -11.92 -11.76 4.21
CA HIS A 207 -13.24 -12.06 3.69
C HIS A 207 -14.06 -10.80 3.48
N CYS A 208 -14.31 -10.42 2.24
CA CYS A 208 -15.03 -9.18 1.89
C CYS A 208 -16.46 -9.14 2.43
N ASN A 209 -17.10 -10.30 2.66
CA ASN A 209 -18.44 -10.38 3.22
C ASN A 209 -18.54 -9.94 4.69
N LYS A 210 -17.42 -9.84 5.40
CA LYS A 210 -17.38 -9.25 6.75
C LYS A 210 -17.64 -7.75 6.72
N MET A 211 -17.23 -7.08 5.62
CA MET A 211 -17.45 -5.65 5.42
C MET A 211 -18.71 -5.37 4.60
N ASN A 212 -18.99 -6.19 3.60
CA ASN A 212 -20.17 -6.11 2.75
C ASN A 212 -20.77 -7.50 2.58
N PRO A 213 -21.87 -7.84 3.30
CA PRO A 213 -22.48 -9.17 3.27
C PRO A 213 -22.86 -9.69 1.87
N ALA A 214 -23.03 -8.79 0.89
CA ALA A 214 -23.32 -9.16 -0.48
C ALA A 214 -22.07 -9.54 -1.30
N ASN A 215 -20.86 -9.26 -0.79
CA ASN A 215 -19.60 -9.52 -1.48
C ASN A 215 -18.95 -10.80 -0.95
N ASN A 216 -19.02 -11.89 -1.70
CA ASN A 216 -18.42 -13.17 -1.36
C ASN A 216 -16.96 -13.32 -1.84
N SER A 217 -16.33 -12.25 -2.29
CA SER A 217 -14.90 -12.28 -2.66
C SER A 217 -14.01 -12.44 -1.43
N GLN A 218 -12.79 -12.89 -1.67
CA GLN A 218 -11.78 -13.08 -0.63
C GLN A 218 -10.41 -12.61 -1.13
N VAL A 219 -9.68 -11.89 -0.28
CA VAL A 219 -8.27 -11.60 -0.48
C VAL A 219 -7.49 -12.91 -0.35
N ARG A 220 -6.87 -13.34 -1.44
CA ARG A 220 -6.18 -14.64 -1.52
C ARG A 220 -4.79 -14.58 -0.92
N SER A 221 -4.73 -14.32 0.37
CA SER A 221 -3.51 -14.06 1.12
C SER A 221 -3.66 -14.46 2.59
N THR A 222 -2.55 -14.81 3.23
CA THR A 222 -2.47 -14.86 4.70
C THR A 222 -2.05 -13.50 5.27
N ILE A 223 -2.26 -13.26 6.58
CA ILE A 223 -1.73 -12.07 7.27
C ILE A 223 -0.20 -11.99 7.12
N ALA A 224 0.53 -13.08 7.31
CA ALA A 224 1.99 -13.07 7.20
C ALA A 224 2.47 -12.66 5.80
N ARG A 225 1.74 -13.07 4.74
CA ARG A 225 2.00 -12.59 3.38
C ARG A 225 1.68 -11.11 3.20
N GLN A 226 0.59 -10.60 3.80
CA GLN A 226 0.27 -9.16 3.76
C GLN A 226 1.42 -8.32 4.37
N LEU A 227 2.04 -8.79 5.44
CA LEU A 227 3.23 -8.14 6.00
C LEU A 227 4.42 -8.20 5.03
N ALA A 228 4.65 -9.36 4.40
CA ALA A 228 5.76 -9.54 3.45
C ALA A 228 5.66 -8.62 2.23
N LEU A 229 4.44 -8.24 1.81
CA LEU A 229 4.21 -7.36 0.67
C LEU A 229 4.85 -5.97 0.84
N TYR A 230 5.00 -5.47 2.07
CA TYR A 230 5.71 -4.21 2.33
C TYR A 230 7.20 -4.26 1.97
N VAL A 231 7.77 -5.46 1.88
CA VAL A 231 9.16 -5.67 1.46
C VAL A 231 9.26 -6.05 -0.01
N THR A 232 8.36 -6.91 -0.50
CA THR A 232 8.43 -7.44 -1.87
C THR A 232 7.85 -6.48 -2.90
N MET A 233 6.86 -5.65 -2.53
CA MET A 233 6.26 -4.63 -3.38
C MET A 233 6.85 -3.26 -3.04
N TYR A 234 7.93 -2.90 -3.75
CA TYR A 234 8.58 -1.61 -3.51
C TYR A 234 7.69 -0.42 -3.88
N SER A 235 7.53 0.49 -2.95
CA SER A 235 6.95 1.81 -3.18
C SER A 235 7.47 2.79 -2.12
N PRO A 236 7.78 4.05 -2.45
CA PRO A 236 8.07 5.08 -1.46
C PRO A 236 6.80 5.55 -0.73
N LEU A 237 5.64 5.23 -1.27
CA LEU A 237 4.33 5.39 -0.64
C LEU A 237 3.75 4.00 -0.38
N GLN A 238 3.57 3.64 0.89
CA GLN A 238 2.96 2.39 1.30
C GLN A 238 1.63 2.65 2.02
N MET A 239 0.58 1.96 1.61
CA MET A 239 -0.73 2.04 2.24
C MET A 239 -0.88 0.99 3.33
N ALA A 240 -1.60 1.32 4.41
CA ALA A 240 -2.21 0.36 5.30
C ALA A 240 -3.70 0.28 4.91
N ALA A 241 -4.06 -0.68 4.09
CA ALA A 241 -5.29 -0.66 3.29
C ALA A 241 -6.54 -1.19 4.02
N ASP A 242 -6.38 -1.70 5.26
CA ASP A 242 -7.53 -2.16 6.05
C ASP A 242 -8.05 -1.05 6.99
N ILE A 243 -9.17 -1.30 7.63
CA ILE A 243 -9.77 -0.38 8.59
C ILE A 243 -9.18 -0.56 9.99
N PRO A 244 -9.21 0.48 10.86
CA PRO A 244 -8.68 0.41 12.22
C PRO A 244 -9.17 -0.82 13.01
N GLU A 245 -10.46 -1.12 12.96
CA GLU A 245 -11.07 -2.23 13.70
C GLU A 245 -10.50 -3.60 13.34
N ASN A 246 -10.08 -3.80 12.10
CA ASN A 246 -9.47 -5.04 11.67
C ASN A 246 -8.02 -5.13 12.18
N TYR A 247 -7.27 -4.03 12.19
CA TYR A 247 -5.93 -4.00 12.76
C TYR A 247 -5.91 -4.18 14.27
N GLU A 248 -6.88 -3.60 14.99
CA GLU A 248 -6.99 -3.72 16.45
C GLU A 248 -7.13 -5.18 16.93
N ARG A 249 -7.59 -6.08 16.08
CA ARG A 249 -7.67 -7.52 16.36
C ARG A 249 -6.30 -8.21 16.32
N PHE A 250 -5.29 -7.60 15.68
CA PHE A 250 -3.99 -8.21 15.37
C PHE A 250 -2.83 -7.21 15.56
N MET A 251 -2.85 -6.46 16.66
CA MET A 251 -1.88 -5.39 16.92
C MET A 251 -0.44 -5.90 17.02
N ASP A 252 -0.24 -7.13 17.38
CA ASP A 252 1.08 -7.79 17.41
C ASP A 252 1.64 -8.03 15.98
N ALA A 253 0.81 -8.45 15.02
CA ALA A 253 1.19 -8.53 13.61
C ALA A 253 1.30 -7.14 12.99
N PHE A 254 0.39 -6.22 13.32
CA PHE A 254 0.38 -4.84 12.85
C PHE A 254 1.67 -4.09 13.22
N GLN A 255 2.36 -4.51 14.28
CA GLN A 255 3.65 -3.94 14.67
C GLN A 255 4.68 -3.99 13.53
N PHE A 256 4.65 -5.02 12.66
CA PHE A 256 5.53 -5.06 11.50
C PHE A 256 5.27 -3.89 10.52
N ILE A 257 4.01 -3.56 10.25
CA ILE A 257 3.64 -2.43 9.36
C ILE A 257 4.15 -1.10 9.95
N LYS A 258 4.09 -0.96 11.28
CA LYS A 258 4.60 0.24 11.98
C LYS A 258 6.12 0.36 11.92
N ASP A 259 6.83 -0.75 11.89
CA ASP A 259 8.29 -0.81 11.99
C ASP A 259 8.99 -0.81 10.63
N VAL A 260 8.33 -1.29 9.58
CA VAL A 260 8.96 -1.49 8.26
C VAL A 260 9.34 -0.15 7.62
N ALA A 261 10.56 -0.09 7.10
CA ALA A 261 11.03 1.07 6.34
C ALA A 261 10.40 1.12 4.94
N ILE A 262 10.37 2.31 4.36
CA ILE A 262 9.89 2.56 2.97
C ILE A 262 11.01 3.06 2.04
N ASP A 263 12.19 3.36 2.57
CA ASP A 263 13.36 3.81 1.82
C ASP A 263 14.56 2.90 2.13
N TRP A 264 15.32 2.51 1.10
CA TRP A 264 16.25 1.40 1.16
C TRP A 264 17.63 1.76 0.60
N ASP A 265 18.70 1.38 1.31
CA ASP A 265 20.07 1.49 0.84
C ASP A 265 20.50 0.28 -0.01
N GLU A 266 19.96 -0.90 0.31
CA GLU A 266 20.37 -2.16 -0.31
C GLU A 266 19.20 -3.11 -0.47
N THR A 267 19.22 -3.90 -1.54
CA THR A 267 18.23 -4.94 -1.83
C THR A 267 18.91 -6.19 -2.30
N ASN A 268 18.65 -7.31 -1.62
CA ASN A 268 19.14 -8.64 -1.94
C ASN A 268 17.98 -9.58 -2.27
N TYR A 269 17.99 -10.15 -3.46
CA TYR A 269 17.05 -11.20 -3.86
C TYR A 269 17.63 -12.54 -3.39
N LEU A 270 17.09 -13.10 -2.31
CA LEU A 270 17.63 -14.29 -1.67
C LEU A 270 17.27 -15.57 -2.45
N GLU A 271 16.03 -15.64 -2.90
CA GLU A 271 15.51 -16.72 -3.74
C GLU A 271 14.30 -16.23 -4.52
N ALA A 272 14.09 -16.75 -5.72
CA ALA A 272 12.99 -16.33 -6.56
C ALA A 272 12.71 -17.34 -7.69
N GLU A 273 11.42 -17.62 -7.90
CA GLU A 273 10.88 -18.34 -9.04
C GLU A 273 9.56 -17.66 -9.45
N PRO A 274 9.49 -17.01 -10.64
CA PRO A 274 8.30 -16.30 -11.08
C PRO A 274 7.05 -17.18 -11.07
N GLY A 275 6.00 -16.72 -10.41
CA GLY A 275 4.75 -17.44 -10.26
C GLY A 275 4.70 -18.38 -9.05
N GLU A 276 5.84 -18.76 -8.50
CA GLU A 276 5.93 -19.69 -7.38
C GLU A 276 6.26 -18.97 -6.05
N TYR A 277 7.39 -18.26 -5.99
CA TYR A 277 7.79 -17.57 -4.78
C TYR A 277 8.83 -16.46 -5.05
N ILE A 278 8.97 -15.56 -4.08
CA ILE A 278 10.05 -14.60 -4.03
C ILE A 278 10.37 -14.23 -2.58
N THR A 279 11.67 -14.20 -2.24
CA THR A 279 12.16 -13.74 -0.94
C THR A 279 13.20 -12.64 -1.15
N ILE A 280 12.94 -11.49 -0.55
CA ILE A 280 13.76 -10.28 -0.67
C ILE A 280 14.20 -9.83 0.72
N ALA A 281 15.48 -9.45 0.86
CA ALA A 281 16.01 -8.74 2.00
C ALA A 281 16.34 -7.30 1.61
N ARG A 282 15.91 -6.32 2.42
CA ARG A 282 16.15 -4.89 2.19
C ARG A 282 16.75 -4.23 3.43
N LYS A 283 17.78 -3.42 3.23
CA LYS A 283 18.40 -2.62 4.28
C LYS A 283 17.74 -1.25 4.35
N ALA A 284 17.26 -0.89 5.52
CA ALA A 284 16.64 0.42 5.74
C ALA A 284 17.69 1.53 5.61
N LYS A 285 17.35 2.57 4.87
CA LYS A 285 18.26 3.67 4.52
C LYS A 285 18.84 4.37 5.76
N GLY A 286 20.15 4.54 5.74
CA GLY A 286 20.88 5.21 6.81
C GLY A 286 20.98 4.44 8.12
N THR A 287 20.61 3.14 8.14
CA THR A 287 20.60 2.31 9.35
C THR A 287 21.36 1.00 9.16
N GLY A 288 21.51 0.22 10.25
CA GLY A 288 21.96 -1.17 10.18
C GLY A 288 20.83 -2.19 10.11
N ASP A 289 19.58 -1.72 10.07
CA ASP A 289 18.38 -2.55 10.13
C ASP A 289 18.02 -3.16 8.77
N TRP A 290 17.50 -4.38 8.81
CA TRP A 290 17.07 -5.10 7.63
C TRP A 290 15.62 -5.59 7.78
N TYR A 291 14.99 -5.80 6.65
CA TYR A 291 13.67 -6.41 6.57
C TYR A 291 13.67 -7.48 5.48
N VAL A 292 13.09 -8.63 5.80
CA VAL A 292 12.92 -9.73 4.84
C VAL A 292 11.44 -9.98 4.63
N GLY A 293 11.03 -10.17 3.37
CA GLY A 293 9.69 -10.57 3.02
C GLY A 293 9.71 -11.74 2.03
N CYS A 294 8.87 -12.74 2.27
CA CYS A 294 8.62 -13.85 1.36
C CYS A 294 7.14 -13.92 1.01
N THR A 295 6.84 -14.02 -0.28
CA THR A 295 5.51 -14.35 -0.78
C THR A 295 5.56 -15.63 -1.59
N ALA A 296 4.57 -16.52 -1.39
CA ALA A 296 4.45 -17.77 -2.10
C ALA A 296 3.14 -17.87 -2.89
N GLY A 297 3.18 -18.58 -4.01
CA GLY A 297 2.04 -18.90 -4.85
C GLY A 297 1.19 -20.03 -4.31
N GLU A 298 0.54 -20.77 -5.23
CA GLU A 298 -0.45 -21.81 -4.88
C GLU A 298 0.16 -23.04 -4.21
N ASN A 299 1.45 -23.30 -4.43
CA ASN A 299 2.14 -24.47 -3.87
C ASN A 299 2.79 -24.22 -2.50
N GLY A 300 2.73 -22.98 -2.00
CA GLY A 300 3.52 -22.59 -0.85
C GLY A 300 5.03 -22.67 -1.12
N HIS A 301 5.85 -22.45 -0.10
CA HIS A 301 7.32 -22.55 -0.24
C HIS A 301 7.99 -22.82 1.11
N THR A 302 9.18 -23.45 1.09
CA THR A 302 10.02 -23.58 2.27
C THR A 302 11.40 -23.04 1.98
N SER A 303 11.70 -21.90 2.55
CA SER A 303 12.98 -21.20 2.42
C SER A 303 14.02 -21.77 3.36
N LYS A 304 15.27 -21.84 2.86
CA LYS A 304 16.47 -22.12 3.66
C LYS A 304 17.32 -20.87 3.69
N LEU A 305 16.94 -19.93 4.53
CA LEU A 305 17.58 -18.62 4.59
C LEU A 305 18.97 -18.68 5.19
N VAL A 306 19.91 -17.97 4.55
CA VAL A 306 21.25 -17.69 5.07
C VAL A 306 21.36 -16.17 5.21
N PHE A 307 21.85 -15.70 6.35
CA PHE A 307 21.90 -14.27 6.69
C PHE A 307 23.30 -13.67 6.46
N ASP A 308 24.04 -14.15 5.46
CA ASP A 308 25.40 -13.70 5.13
C ASP A 308 25.49 -12.23 4.67
N PHE A 309 24.36 -11.64 4.30
CA PHE A 309 24.23 -10.21 4.01
C PHE A 309 24.32 -9.32 5.27
N LEU A 310 24.18 -9.88 6.46
CA LEU A 310 24.35 -9.14 7.71
C LEU A 310 25.83 -8.86 8.00
N THR A 311 26.11 -7.72 8.61
CA THR A 311 27.50 -7.31 8.91
C THR A 311 28.20 -8.31 9.83
N PRO A 312 29.36 -8.87 9.41
CA PRO A 312 30.13 -9.78 10.27
C PRO A 312 30.46 -9.17 11.64
N GLY A 313 30.36 -9.99 12.68
CA GLY A 313 30.67 -9.59 14.06
C GLY A 313 29.57 -8.81 14.77
N LYS A 314 28.49 -8.41 14.07
CA LYS A 314 27.33 -7.77 14.68
C LYS A 314 26.26 -8.78 15.05
N GLN A 315 25.44 -8.41 16.04
CA GLN A 315 24.22 -9.11 16.44
C GLN A 315 23.00 -8.30 16.07
N TYR A 316 21.92 -9.00 15.80
CA TYR A 316 20.64 -8.41 15.43
C TYR A 316 19.51 -9.08 16.20
N ILE A 317 18.52 -8.30 16.62
CA ILE A 317 17.26 -8.82 17.12
C ILE A 317 16.35 -9.00 15.92
N ALA A 318 15.94 -10.24 15.69
CA ALA A 318 14.96 -10.55 14.64
C ALA A 318 13.61 -10.88 15.25
N THR A 319 12.55 -10.29 14.69
CA THR A 319 11.16 -10.67 14.94
C THR A 319 10.61 -11.29 13.66
N VAL A 320 10.29 -12.57 13.72
CA VAL A 320 9.80 -13.37 12.59
C VAL A 320 8.29 -13.49 12.70
N TYR A 321 7.58 -12.98 11.70
CA TYR A 321 6.14 -13.10 11.51
C TYR A 321 5.91 -14.10 10.38
N ALA A 322 5.45 -15.29 10.69
CA ALA A 322 5.33 -16.37 9.70
C ALA A 322 3.98 -17.06 9.78
N ASP A 323 3.56 -17.65 8.68
CA ASP A 323 2.39 -18.52 8.64
C ASP A 323 2.46 -19.60 9.72
N ALA A 324 1.36 -19.84 10.41
CA ALA A 324 1.22 -20.97 11.30
C ALA A 324 1.23 -22.30 10.50
N LYS A 325 1.39 -23.43 11.21
CA LYS A 325 1.47 -24.76 10.58
C LYS A 325 0.22 -25.08 9.72
N ASP A 326 -0.92 -24.64 10.16
CA ASP A 326 -2.25 -24.83 9.56
C ASP A 326 -2.75 -23.62 8.77
N ALA A 327 -1.90 -22.63 8.53
CA ALA A 327 -2.25 -21.48 7.71
C ALA A 327 -2.45 -21.89 6.24
N ASP A 328 -3.47 -21.29 5.63
CA ASP A 328 -3.83 -21.41 4.22
C ASP A 328 -4.64 -20.17 3.83
N TRP A 329 -4.41 -19.60 2.64
CA TRP A 329 -5.08 -18.36 2.23
C TRP A 329 -6.62 -18.48 2.21
N LYS A 330 -7.13 -19.68 1.95
CA LYS A 330 -8.57 -19.93 1.78
C LYS A 330 -9.24 -20.35 3.09
N GLU A 331 -8.68 -21.33 3.77
CA GLU A 331 -9.34 -21.99 4.90
C GLU A 331 -8.93 -21.36 6.26
N ASN A 332 -7.67 -20.87 6.38
CA ASN A 332 -7.16 -20.32 7.64
C ASN A 332 -6.18 -19.15 7.42
N PRO A 333 -6.63 -18.04 6.78
CA PRO A 333 -5.75 -16.96 6.35
C PRO A 333 -5.18 -16.10 7.49
N GLN A 334 -5.79 -16.14 8.66
CA GLN A 334 -5.40 -15.32 9.81
C GLN A 334 -4.51 -16.07 10.82
N ALA A 335 -4.07 -17.30 10.50
CA ALA A 335 -3.21 -18.07 11.34
C ALA A 335 -1.73 -17.72 11.12
N TYR A 336 -1.07 -17.16 12.12
CA TYR A 336 0.35 -16.81 12.09
C TYR A 336 1.03 -17.11 13.42
N THR A 337 2.36 -17.02 13.43
CA THR A 337 3.20 -17.10 14.62
C THR A 337 4.19 -15.95 14.64
N ILE A 338 4.51 -15.46 15.83
CA ILE A 338 5.56 -14.46 16.03
C ILE A 338 6.65 -15.08 16.92
N LYS A 339 7.91 -15.01 16.45
CA LYS A 339 9.07 -15.48 17.20
C LYS A 339 10.14 -14.41 17.21
N LYS A 340 10.78 -14.21 18.36
CA LYS A 340 11.85 -13.24 18.53
C LYS A 340 13.14 -13.95 18.98
N GLY A 341 14.26 -13.56 18.36
CA GLY A 341 15.55 -14.19 18.67
C GLY A 341 16.72 -13.37 18.11
N ILE A 342 17.93 -13.89 18.29
CA ILE A 342 19.17 -13.26 17.87
C ILE A 342 19.64 -13.87 16.55
N LEU A 343 19.95 -13.01 15.56
CA LEU A 343 20.62 -13.36 14.32
C LEU A 343 22.04 -12.78 14.26
N THR A 344 22.87 -13.45 13.49
CA THR A 344 24.17 -12.98 13.03
C THR A 344 24.34 -13.34 11.54
N ASN A 345 25.40 -12.88 10.93
CA ASN A 345 25.74 -13.26 9.53
C ASN A 345 26.00 -14.76 9.33
N LYS A 346 26.07 -15.57 10.41
CA LYS A 346 26.25 -17.04 10.36
C LYS A 346 24.94 -17.81 10.60
N SER A 347 23.87 -17.11 10.93
CA SER A 347 22.56 -17.73 11.22
C SER A 347 21.94 -18.33 9.96
N LYS A 348 21.14 -19.39 10.20
CA LYS A 348 20.34 -20.05 9.15
C LYS A 348 18.96 -20.32 9.71
N LEU A 349 17.91 -20.03 8.93
CA LEU A 349 16.53 -20.32 9.29
C LEU A 349 15.82 -21.11 8.19
N ASN A 350 15.02 -22.07 8.60
CA ASN A 350 14.05 -22.70 7.71
C ASN A 350 12.67 -22.13 8.03
N LEU A 351 12.03 -21.48 7.05
CA LEU A 351 10.72 -20.88 7.19
C LEU A 351 9.78 -21.40 6.10
N ARG A 352 8.56 -21.73 6.50
CA ARG A 352 7.51 -22.15 5.60
C ARG A 352 6.57 -20.98 5.32
N ALA A 353 6.31 -20.73 4.05
CA ALA A 353 5.19 -19.98 3.55
C ALA A 353 4.09 -20.97 3.11
N ALA A 354 2.88 -20.77 3.58
CA ALA A 354 1.72 -21.59 3.21
C ALA A 354 1.32 -21.37 1.75
N ASN A 355 0.36 -22.13 1.26
CA ASN A 355 -0.37 -21.85 0.04
C ASN A 355 -0.94 -20.42 0.10
N GLY A 356 -0.57 -19.55 -0.83
CA GLY A 356 -0.93 -18.13 -0.81
C GLY A 356 -0.44 -17.37 0.41
N GLY A 357 0.57 -17.90 1.07
CA GLY A 357 1.12 -17.39 2.30
C GLY A 357 2.45 -16.68 2.16
N GLY A 358 3.11 -16.49 3.32
CA GLY A 358 4.38 -15.81 3.38
C GLY A 358 4.96 -15.73 4.79
N TYR A 359 6.03 -14.95 4.90
CA TYR A 359 6.59 -14.52 6.17
C TYR A 359 7.29 -13.17 6.01
N ALA A 360 7.36 -12.44 7.11
CA ALA A 360 8.09 -11.19 7.20
C ALA A 360 9.04 -11.21 8.41
N ILE A 361 10.21 -10.58 8.28
CA ILE A 361 11.19 -10.52 9.37
C ILE A 361 11.64 -9.07 9.53
N SER A 362 11.50 -8.52 10.72
CA SER A 362 12.17 -7.28 11.16
C SER A 362 13.49 -7.65 11.81
N ILE A 363 14.61 -7.08 11.37
CA ILE A 363 15.97 -7.39 11.82
C ILE A 363 16.62 -6.08 12.26
N LYS A 364 16.68 -5.84 13.58
CA LYS A 364 17.20 -4.61 14.17
C LYS A 364 18.63 -4.81 14.66
N GLU A 365 19.56 -3.95 14.24
CA GLU A 365 20.93 -3.99 14.72
C GLU A 365 21.00 -3.71 16.22
N VAL A 366 21.64 -4.60 16.99
CA VAL A 366 21.84 -4.45 18.42
C VAL A 366 22.85 -3.33 18.69
N LYS A 367 22.44 -2.33 19.41
CA LYS A 367 23.27 -1.19 19.81
C LYS A 367 23.82 -1.36 21.23
N ASP A 368 23.05 -2.00 22.11
CA ASP A 368 23.42 -2.32 23.48
C ASP A 368 23.23 -3.82 23.76
N LYS A 369 24.24 -4.45 24.36
CA LYS A 369 24.18 -5.89 24.77
C LYS A 369 23.04 -6.20 25.74
N ALA A 370 22.54 -5.23 26.46
CA ALA A 370 21.37 -5.40 27.32
C ALA A 370 20.10 -5.75 26.54
N GLU A 371 19.98 -5.31 25.28
CA GLU A 371 18.81 -5.56 24.43
C GLU A 371 18.60 -7.04 24.10
N VAL A 372 19.66 -7.84 24.12
CA VAL A 372 19.62 -9.27 23.79
C VAL A 372 19.47 -10.18 25.02
N LYS A 373 19.41 -9.60 26.23
CA LYS A 373 19.30 -10.38 27.48
C LYS A 373 18.01 -11.20 27.48
N GLY A 374 18.18 -12.52 27.67
CA GLY A 374 17.06 -13.47 27.67
C GLY A 374 16.60 -13.96 26.30
N LEU A 375 17.09 -13.40 25.20
CA LEU A 375 16.78 -13.89 23.87
C LEU A 375 17.65 -15.10 23.49
N LYS A 376 17.03 -16.09 22.86
CA LYS A 376 17.73 -17.24 22.28
C LYS A 376 18.24 -16.91 20.89
N LYS A 377 19.31 -17.57 20.45
CA LYS A 377 19.74 -17.56 19.06
C LYS A 377 18.76 -18.39 18.22
N PHE A 378 18.48 -17.88 17.01
CA PHE A 378 17.80 -18.68 16.00
C PHE A 378 18.75 -19.73 15.42
#